data_f68cc99196059574f119a941e6162ea8
#
_entry.id   f68cc99196059574f119a941e6162ea8
#
_cell.length_a   1.000
_cell.length_b   1.000
_cell.length_c   1.000
_cell.angle_alpha   90.00
_cell.angle_beta   90.00
_cell.angle_gamma   90.00
#
_symmetry.space_group_name_H-M   'P 1'
#
loop_
_entity.id
_entity.type
_entity.pdbx_description
1 polymer ?
#
loop_
_entity_poly.entity_id
_entity_poly.type
_entity_poly.pdbx_seq_one_letter_code
_entity_poly.pdbx_strand_id
1 'polypeptide(L)' 'MKCPKCNGELQVMCKTEIDNNTFEVIGICKDCFYDGTWFIEKDEEGNVIKEYDLKKY' A
#
# COMPACT_ATOMS: atom_id res chain seq x y z
N MET A 1 6.05 0.66 0.96
CA MET A 1 5.75 -0.39 1.95
C MET A 1 6.62 -1.60 1.75
N LYS A 2 7.07 -2.23 2.82
CA LYS A 2 7.95 -3.37 2.70
C LYS A 2 7.19 -4.67 2.72
N CYS A 3 7.69 -5.64 2.01
CA CYS A 3 7.07 -6.95 1.92
C CYS A 3 7.17 -7.65 3.28
N PRO A 4 6.06 -8.11 3.83
CA PRO A 4 6.11 -8.78 5.12
C PRO A 4 6.70 -10.19 5.06
N LYS A 5 6.89 -10.73 3.87
CA LYS A 5 7.47 -12.04 3.76
C LYS A 5 8.96 -12.02 3.61
N CYS A 6 9.51 -11.21 2.77
CA CYS A 6 10.95 -11.20 2.52
C CYS A 6 11.60 -9.86 2.84
N ASN A 7 10.83 -8.92 3.35
CA ASN A 7 11.32 -7.62 3.73
C ASN A 7 11.84 -6.80 2.54
N GLY A 8 11.52 -7.18 1.34
CA GLY A 8 11.87 -6.41 0.16
C GLY A 8 10.89 -5.28 -0.05
N GLU A 9 10.96 -4.61 -1.17
CA GLU A 9 10.10 -3.46 -1.43
C GLU A 9 8.92 -3.88 -2.28
N LEU A 10 7.71 -3.48 -1.91
CA LEU A 10 6.54 -3.76 -2.71
C LEU A 10 6.41 -2.71 -3.81
N GLN A 11 6.14 -3.16 -5.03
CA GLN A 11 5.98 -2.27 -6.14
C GLN A 11 4.50 -2.01 -6.32
N VAL A 12 4.08 -0.76 -6.41
CA VAL A 12 2.68 -0.40 -6.54
C VAL A 12 2.19 -0.75 -7.93
N MET A 13 1.15 -1.56 -8.01
CA MET A 13 0.57 -1.94 -9.27
C MET A 13 -0.70 -1.14 -9.54
N CYS A 14 -1.45 -0.78 -8.52
CA CYS A 14 -2.70 -0.08 -8.71
C CYS A 14 -2.98 0.77 -7.49
N LYS A 15 -3.59 1.94 -7.68
CA LYS A 15 -3.93 2.81 -6.59
C LYS A 15 -5.30 3.40 -6.88
N THR A 16 -6.24 3.28 -5.98
CA THR A 16 -7.61 3.73 -6.19
C THR A 16 -8.02 4.64 -5.05
N GLU A 17 -8.58 5.79 -5.37
CA GLU A 17 -9.05 6.70 -4.37
C GLU A 17 -10.40 6.24 -3.88
N ILE A 18 -10.55 5.96 -2.59
CA ILE A 18 -11.81 5.50 -2.05
C ILE A 18 -12.47 6.56 -1.18
N ASP A 19 -11.75 7.59 -0.79
CA ASP A 19 -12.28 8.65 0.02
C ASP A 19 -11.48 9.89 -0.31
N ASN A 20 -11.84 11.04 0.23
CA ASN A 20 -11.17 12.28 -0.10
C ASN A 20 -9.67 12.22 0.12
N ASN A 21 -9.24 11.57 1.17
CA ASN A 21 -7.83 11.51 1.48
C ASN A 21 -7.31 10.11 1.63
N THR A 22 -8.08 9.12 1.28
CA THR A 22 -7.72 7.72 1.50
C THR A 22 -7.63 6.97 0.17
N PHE A 23 -6.56 6.20 0.00
CA PHE A 23 -6.36 5.45 -1.23
C PHE A 23 -6.11 3.99 -0.90
N GLU A 24 -6.63 3.11 -1.72
CA GLU A 24 -6.35 1.69 -1.62
C GLU A 24 -5.21 1.38 -2.58
N VAL A 25 -4.17 0.74 -2.12
CA VAL A 25 -2.99 0.46 -2.93
C VAL A 25 -2.79 -1.04 -3.02
N ILE A 26 -2.58 -1.53 -4.23
CA ILE A 26 -2.28 -2.92 -4.45
C ILE A 26 -0.85 -3.00 -4.99
N GLY A 27 -0.03 -3.80 -4.39
CA GLY A 27 1.35 -3.93 -4.78
C GLY A 27 1.82 -5.37 -4.81
N ILE A 28 2.95 -5.59 -5.43
CA ILE A 28 3.51 -6.93 -5.54
C ILE A 28 5.00 -6.84 -5.24
N CYS A 29 5.53 -7.85 -4.57
CA CYS A 29 6.94 -7.89 -4.26
C CYS A 29 7.69 -8.47 -5.45
N LYS A 30 8.75 -7.80 -5.87
CA LYS A 30 9.50 -8.26 -7.03
C LYS A 30 10.34 -9.47 -6.69
N ASP A 31 10.64 -9.68 -5.44
CA ASP A 31 11.53 -10.77 -5.06
C ASP A 31 10.79 -12.08 -4.78
N CYS A 32 9.68 -12.02 -4.11
CA CYS A 32 8.96 -13.24 -3.76
C CYS A 32 7.54 -13.29 -4.33
N PHE A 33 7.17 -12.27 -5.10
CA PHE A 33 5.88 -12.19 -5.74
C PHE A 33 4.69 -12.20 -4.74
N TYR A 34 4.91 -11.70 -3.55
CA TYR A 34 3.84 -11.60 -2.57
C TYR A 34 2.90 -10.47 -2.98
N ASP A 35 1.60 -10.71 -3.00
CA ASP A 35 0.62 -9.71 -3.35
C ASP A 35 0.12 -9.09 -2.08
N GLY A 36 0.13 -7.80 -1.98
CA GLY A 36 -0.33 -7.09 -0.80
C GLY A 36 -1.29 -5.98 -1.15
N THR A 37 -2.22 -5.72 -0.24
CA THR A 37 -3.14 -4.61 -0.38
C THR A 37 -3.07 -3.81 0.90
N TRP A 38 -2.92 -2.51 0.79
CA TRP A 38 -2.91 -1.67 1.98
C TRP A 38 -3.57 -0.33 1.67
N PHE A 39 -3.83 0.46 2.71
CA PHE A 39 -4.47 1.73 2.52
C PHE A 39 -3.51 2.82 2.96
N ILE A 40 -3.53 3.94 2.29
CA ILE A 40 -2.75 5.10 2.71
C ILE A 40 -3.70 6.27 2.89
N GLU A 41 -3.38 7.14 3.84
CA GLU A 41 -4.18 8.30 4.10
C GLU A 41 -3.27 9.50 3.92
N LYS A 42 -3.69 10.51 3.17
CA LYS A 42 -2.89 11.68 2.89
C LYS A 42 -3.51 12.92 3.48
N ASP A 43 -2.69 13.95 3.73
CA ASP A 43 -3.20 15.20 4.23
C ASP A 43 -3.59 16.10 3.05
N GLU A 44 -3.96 17.33 3.33
CA GLU A 44 -4.41 18.23 2.30
C GLU A 44 -3.30 18.60 1.33
N GLU A 45 -2.08 18.46 1.71
CA GLU A 45 -0.98 18.79 0.83
C GLU A 45 -0.49 17.60 0.03
N GLY A 46 -1.09 16.46 0.24
CA GLY A 46 -0.70 15.26 -0.50
C GLY A 46 0.37 14.42 0.16
N ASN A 47 0.72 14.72 1.42
CA ASN A 47 1.72 13.92 2.10
C ASN A 47 1.06 12.73 2.77
N VAL A 48 1.71 11.58 2.72
CA VAL A 48 1.17 10.38 3.34
C VAL A 48 1.35 10.51 4.85
N ILE A 49 0.26 10.47 5.61
CA ILE A 49 0.30 10.58 7.03
C ILE A 49 0.01 9.27 7.73
N LYS A 50 -0.58 8.30 7.06
CA LYS A 50 -0.82 6.99 7.64
C LYS A 50 -0.76 5.94 6.56
N GLU A 51 -0.36 4.72 6.97
CA GLU A 51 -0.27 3.62 6.05
C GLU A 51 -0.72 2.40 6.80
N TYR A 52 -1.73 1.69 6.32
CA TYR A 52 -2.30 0.55 7.00
C TYR A 52 -2.14 -0.69 6.14
N ASP A 53 -1.81 -1.78 6.77
CA ASP A 53 -1.70 -3.05 6.07
C ASP A 53 -2.97 -3.83 6.36
N LEU A 54 -3.77 -4.04 5.34
CA LEU A 54 -5.03 -4.71 5.53
C LEU A 54 -5.05 -6.09 5.01
N LYS A 55 -3.96 -6.72 4.89
CA LYS A 55 -3.92 -7.98 4.34
C LYS A 55 -4.43 -9.02 5.20
N LYS A 56 -5.10 -8.82 6.21
CA LYS A 56 -5.48 -9.82 7.02
C LYS A 56 -6.66 -10.42 6.65
N TYR A 57 -6.94 -10.99 5.73
CA TYR A 57 -8.11 -11.77 5.53
C TYR A 57 -7.79 -13.15 5.05
#